data_387b0f41811275765633013b7cbe37d0
#
_entry.id   387b0f41811275765633013b7cbe37d0
#
_cell.length_a   1.000
_cell.length_b   1.000
_cell.length_c   1.000
_cell.angle_alpha   90.00
_cell.angle_beta   90.00
_cell.angle_gamma   90.00
#
_symmetry.space_group_name_H-M   'P 1'
#
loop_
_entity.id
_entity.type
_entity.pdbx_description
1 polymer ?
#
loop_
_entity_poly.entity_id
_entity_poly.type
_entity_poly.pdbx_seq_one_letter_code
_entity_poly.pdbx_strand_id
1 'polypeptide(L)'
;QYCLKGNVPTYAGVDKYGEPTQGGYSTHIVVTEDFVVRIPDNIGLDAAAPLLCAGITTYSPLNRWQAGPGKKVAVIGLGGLGHMGVKIAHAMGAEVTVLSQTLSKKEDGLKFGAQHYYATKDPETFKELAGNFDLIINTVSAVINLDAYLGLLKLDGTLVNVGAPGEPLSVNVMSLIGHRRSFAGSMIGGIRETQEMLDFCAEHSIVPNIEVISADQIDEAYERVLASDVRYRFVIDTS
;
A
#
# COMPACT_ATOMS: atom_id res chain seq x y z
N GLN A 1 16.43 1.52 -9.38
CA GLN A 1 15.01 1.47 -9.03
C GLN A 1 14.41 2.87 -8.96
N TYR A 2 15.00 3.80 -8.24
CA TYR A 2 14.52 5.17 -8.14
C TYR A 2 15.31 6.11 -9.06
N CYS A 3 14.63 7.11 -9.64
CA CYS A 3 15.30 8.11 -10.46
C CYS A 3 16.21 8.99 -9.58
N LEU A 4 17.49 9.02 -9.87
CA LEU A 4 18.47 9.85 -9.12
C LEU A 4 18.29 11.36 -9.35
N LYS A 5 17.52 11.75 -10.38
CA LYS A 5 17.18 13.16 -10.67
C LYS A 5 15.92 13.63 -9.90
N GLY A 6 15.34 12.76 -9.08
CA GLY A 6 14.12 13.03 -8.32
C GLY A 6 12.88 12.38 -8.89
N ASN A 7 11.73 12.70 -8.29
CA ASN A 7 10.44 12.22 -8.74
C ASN A 7 9.95 13.03 -9.96
N VAL A 8 9.67 12.33 -11.05
CA VAL A 8 9.11 12.93 -12.28
C VAL A 8 7.71 12.38 -12.47
N PRO A 9 6.65 13.07 -11.98
CA PRO A 9 5.29 12.60 -12.11
C PRO A 9 4.80 12.69 -13.56
N THR A 10 4.01 11.71 -14.00
CA THR A 10 3.36 11.73 -15.31
C THR A 10 2.12 12.63 -15.27
N TYR A 11 1.20 12.37 -14.32
CA TYR A 11 0.05 13.27 -14.14
C TYR A 11 0.41 14.44 -13.22
N ALA A 12 -0.16 15.63 -13.52
CA ALA A 12 0.19 16.91 -12.89
C ALA A 12 1.69 17.25 -13.00
N GLY A 13 2.36 16.73 -14.02
CA GLY A 13 3.73 17.01 -14.36
C GLY A 13 3.86 17.80 -15.67
N VAL A 14 5.10 17.95 -16.11
CA VAL A 14 5.44 18.53 -17.41
C VAL A 14 6.49 17.64 -18.10
N ASP A 15 6.42 17.55 -19.40
CA ASP A 15 7.41 16.84 -20.19
C ASP A 15 8.71 17.66 -20.38
N LYS A 16 9.65 17.10 -21.13
CA LYS A 16 10.93 17.77 -21.42
C LYS A 16 10.81 19.02 -22.30
N TYR A 17 9.65 19.25 -22.88
CA TYR A 17 9.36 20.45 -23.70
C TYR A 17 8.55 21.50 -22.91
N GLY A 18 8.16 21.21 -21.68
CA GLY A 18 7.36 22.08 -20.82
C GLY A 18 5.84 21.92 -21.00
N GLU A 19 5.40 20.90 -21.77
CA GLU A 19 3.99 20.62 -21.97
C GLU A 19 3.42 19.79 -20.81
N PRO A 20 2.19 20.10 -20.33
CA PRO A 20 1.54 19.33 -19.28
C PRO A 20 1.36 17.87 -19.66
N THR A 21 1.70 16.97 -18.73
CA THR A 21 1.49 15.53 -18.90
C THR A 21 0.20 15.08 -18.22
N GLN A 22 -0.50 14.16 -18.88
CA GLN A 22 -1.79 13.62 -18.44
C GLN A 22 -1.63 12.25 -17.80
N GLY A 23 -2.64 11.81 -17.04
CA GLY A 23 -2.68 10.50 -16.42
C GLY A 23 -3.33 9.42 -17.31
N GLY A 24 -3.73 8.31 -16.67
CA GLY A 24 -4.27 7.11 -17.32
C GLY A 24 -5.77 7.15 -17.65
N TYR A 25 -6.48 8.26 -17.42
CA TYR A 25 -7.90 8.38 -17.80
C TYR A 25 -8.00 8.73 -19.29
N SER A 26 -7.59 7.78 -20.11
CA SER A 26 -7.57 7.92 -21.57
C SER A 26 -7.62 6.56 -22.24
N THR A 27 -8.06 6.52 -23.50
CA THR A 27 -8.12 5.30 -24.30
C THR A 27 -6.76 4.91 -24.87
N HIS A 28 -5.82 5.85 -24.99
CA HIS A 28 -4.50 5.64 -25.58
C HIS A 28 -3.43 6.45 -24.85
N ILE A 29 -2.23 5.90 -24.76
CA ILE A 29 -1.04 6.56 -24.26
C ILE A 29 0.17 6.16 -25.13
N VAL A 30 1.11 7.08 -25.29
CA VAL A 30 2.41 6.81 -25.93
C VAL A 30 3.50 6.96 -24.88
N VAL A 31 4.24 5.88 -24.66
CA VAL A 31 5.34 5.82 -23.70
C VAL A 31 6.55 5.15 -24.31
N THR A 32 7.74 5.38 -23.75
CA THR A 32 8.95 4.63 -24.14
C THR A 32 8.87 3.21 -23.56
N GLU A 33 9.36 2.22 -24.31
CA GLU A 33 9.30 0.80 -23.91
C GLU A 33 9.99 0.50 -22.58
N ASP A 34 11.00 1.30 -22.19
CA ASP A 34 11.70 1.17 -20.91
C ASP A 34 10.79 1.35 -19.68
N PHE A 35 9.61 1.94 -19.85
CA PHE A 35 8.61 2.15 -18.81
C PHE A 35 7.41 1.19 -18.90
N VAL A 36 7.50 0.16 -19.74
CA VAL A 36 6.46 -0.85 -19.92
C VAL A 36 6.83 -2.12 -19.16
N VAL A 37 5.84 -2.73 -18.51
CA VAL A 37 5.95 -4.05 -17.88
C VAL A 37 5.02 -5.04 -18.58
N ARG A 38 5.38 -6.32 -18.54
CA ARG A 38 4.52 -7.38 -19.04
C ARG A 38 3.51 -7.77 -17.98
N ILE A 39 2.22 -7.79 -18.32
CA ILE A 39 1.18 -8.39 -17.48
C ILE A 39 1.20 -9.90 -17.68
N PRO A 40 1.34 -10.72 -16.61
CA PRO A 40 1.23 -12.17 -16.70
C PRO A 40 -0.12 -12.64 -17.25
N ASP A 41 -0.13 -13.69 -18.06
CA ASP A 41 -1.31 -14.15 -18.80
C ASP A 41 -2.48 -14.61 -17.89
N ASN A 42 -2.18 -14.96 -16.64
CA ASN A 42 -3.18 -15.37 -15.63
C ASN A 42 -3.71 -14.22 -14.76
N ILE A 43 -3.35 -12.97 -15.07
CA ILE A 43 -3.90 -11.77 -14.39
C ILE A 43 -4.75 -11.01 -15.42
N GLY A 44 -6.04 -10.81 -15.13
CA GLY A 44 -6.93 -9.97 -15.93
C GLY A 44 -6.45 -8.51 -15.96
N LEU A 45 -6.65 -7.80 -17.06
CA LEU A 45 -6.19 -6.42 -17.21
C LEU A 45 -6.84 -5.46 -16.20
N ASP A 46 -8.10 -5.71 -15.85
CA ASP A 46 -8.84 -5.00 -14.81
C ASP A 46 -8.19 -5.17 -13.43
N ALA A 47 -7.77 -6.40 -13.10
CA ALA A 47 -7.04 -6.70 -11.87
C ALA A 47 -5.59 -6.18 -11.89
N ALA A 48 -4.95 -6.13 -13.06
CA ALA A 48 -3.59 -5.65 -13.22
C ALA A 48 -3.46 -4.14 -12.94
N ALA A 49 -4.44 -3.34 -13.34
CA ALA A 49 -4.39 -1.89 -13.19
C ALA A 49 -4.09 -1.42 -11.76
N PRO A 50 -4.79 -1.89 -10.70
CA PRO A 50 -4.44 -1.51 -9.34
C PRO A 50 -3.13 -2.13 -8.81
N LEU A 51 -2.65 -3.25 -9.39
CA LEU A 51 -1.36 -3.83 -9.00
C LEU A 51 -0.20 -2.88 -9.34
N LEU A 52 -0.30 -2.16 -10.44
CA LEU A 52 0.71 -1.17 -10.88
C LEU A 52 0.80 0.07 -9.96
N CYS A 53 -0.08 0.19 -8.98
CA CYS A 53 -0.05 1.21 -7.94
C CYS A 53 -0.04 0.57 -6.55
N ALA A 54 -1.18 0.02 -6.11
CA ALA A 54 -1.34 -0.53 -4.76
C ALA A 54 -0.49 -1.78 -4.52
N GLY A 55 -0.30 -2.62 -5.55
CA GLY A 55 0.55 -3.79 -5.50
C GLY A 55 2.01 -3.42 -5.26
N ILE A 56 2.60 -2.66 -6.17
CA ILE A 56 4.02 -2.29 -6.05
C ILE A 56 4.31 -1.43 -4.83
N THR A 57 3.43 -0.49 -4.47
CA THR A 57 3.61 0.38 -3.29
C THR A 57 3.70 -0.41 -1.99
N THR A 58 3.00 -1.53 -1.89
CA THR A 58 3.04 -2.39 -0.70
C THR A 58 4.06 -3.52 -0.81
N TYR A 59 4.29 -4.05 -2.01
CA TYR A 59 5.31 -5.07 -2.27
C TYR A 59 6.73 -4.55 -1.98
N SER A 60 7.08 -3.38 -2.50
CA SER A 60 8.44 -2.82 -2.39
C SER A 60 8.94 -2.75 -0.94
N PRO A 61 8.22 -2.14 0.02
CA PRO A 61 8.67 -2.14 1.41
C PRO A 61 8.63 -3.52 2.05
N LEU A 62 7.65 -4.36 1.76
CA LEU A 62 7.58 -5.72 2.30
C LEU A 62 8.81 -6.55 1.86
N ASN A 63 9.19 -6.47 0.59
CA ASN A 63 10.38 -7.12 0.05
C ASN A 63 11.67 -6.54 0.65
N ARG A 64 11.81 -5.21 0.69
CA ARG A 64 13.01 -4.54 1.19
C ARG A 64 13.29 -4.83 2.67
N TRP A 65 12.27 -4.85 3.51
CA TRP A 65 12.41 -5.16 4.95
C TRP A 65 12.19 -6.64 5.27
N GLN A 66 12.23 -7.48 4.21
CA GLN A 66 12.25 -8.94 4.33
C GLN A 66 11.06 -9.50 5.13
N ALA A 67 9.85 -9.03 4.80
CA ALA A 67 8.64 -9.68 5.28
C ALA A 67 8.63 -11.14 4.84
N GLY A 68 8.37 -12.07 5.78
CA GLY A 68 8.45 -13.50 5.48
C GLY A 68 8.26 -14.38 6.71
N PRO A 69 8.58 -15.66 6.61
CA PRO A 69 8.43 -16.60 7.71
C PRO A 69 9.13 -16.14 9.00
N GLY A 70 8.42 -16.20 10.12
CA GLY A 70 8.91 -15.79 11.43
C GLY A 70 8.89 -14.27 11.68
N LYS A 71 8.44 -13.46 10.72
CA LYS A 71 8.25 -12.00 10.88
C LYS A 71 6.80 -11.68 11.23
N LYS A 72 6.61 -10.81 12.21
CA LYS A 72 5.31 -10.22 12.54
C LYS A 72 5.17 -8.87 11.85
N VAL A 73 4.24 -8.79 10.92
CA VAL A 73 4.00 -7.61 10.10
C VAL A 73 2.64 -7.02 10.43
N ALA A 74 2.60 -5.73 10.75
CA ALA A 74 1.34 -5.00 10.87
C ALA A 74 1.09 -4.13 9.66
N VAL A 75 -0.18 -4.06 9.21
CA VAL A 75 -0.65 -3.16 8.17
C VAL A 75 -1.65 -2.18 8.81
N ILE A 76 -1.29 -0.89 8.81
CA ILE A 76 -2.17 0.17 9.31
C ILE A 76 -3.11 0.60 8.18
N GLY A 77 -4.41 0.45 8.42
CA GLY A 77 -5.47 0.72 7.45
C GLY A 77 -5.81 -0.48 6.57
N LEU A 78 -7.11 -0.68 6.31
CA LEU A 78 -7.59 -1.69 5.36
C LEU A 78 -8.43 -0.99 4.28
N GLY A 79 -7.73 -0.30 3.40
CA GLY A 79 -8.25 0.37 2.21
C GLY A 79 -7.60 -0.17 0.94
N GLY A 80 -7.58 0.65 -0.12
CA GLY A 80 -7.04 0.27 -1.42
C GLY A 80 -5.56 -0.14 -1.43
N LEU A 81 -4.72 0.41 -0.55
CA LEU A 81 -3.33 -0.05 -0.35
C LEU A 81 -3.29 -1.21 0.65
N GLY A 82 -3.94 -1.05 1.81
CA GLY A 82 -3.82 -1.98 2.92
C GLY A 82 -4.28 -3.39 2.59
N HIS A 83 -5.36 -3.57 1.78
CA HIS A 83 -5.81 -4.92 1.42
C HIS A 83 -4.75 -5.65 0.57
N MET A 84 -4.02 -4.95 -0.32
CA MET A 84 -2.89 -5.52 -1.05
C MET A 84 -1.72 -5.82 -0.13
N GLY A 85 -1.39 -4.91 0.79
CA GLY A 85 -0.34 -5.14 1.78
C GLY A 85 -0.57 -6.40 2.62
N VAL A 86 -1.82 -6.66 3.04
CA VAL A 86 -2.19 -7.87 3.76
C VAL A 86 -2.01 -9.12 2.90
N LYS A 87 -2.56 -9.13 1.67
CA LYS A 87 -2.45 -10.28 0.75
C LYS A 87 -1.00 -10.62 0.43
N ILE A 88 -0.20 -9.60 0.11
CA ILE A 88 1.22 -9.79 -0.27
C ILE A 88 2.04 -10.26 0.94
N ALA A 89 1.91 -9.62 2.10
CA ALA A 89 2.64 -10.02 3.31
C ALA A 89 2.30 -11.45 3.74
N HIS A 90 1.03 -11.84 3.63
CA HIS A 90 0.58 -13.20 3.88
C HIS A 90 1.23 -14.21 2.92
N ALA A 91 1.23 -13.92 1.62
CA ALA A 91 1.85 -14.77 0.60
C ALA A 91 3.38 -14.86 0.76
N MET A 92 4.03 -13.83 1.28
CA MET A 92 5.44 -13.87 1.68
C MET A 92 5.70 -14.74 2.92
N GLY A 93 4.65 -15.22 3.61
CA GLY A 93 4.75 -16.10 4.78
C GLY A 93 4.87 -15.38 6.12
N ALA A 94 4.61 -14.08 6.19
CA ALA A 94 4.60 -13.32 7.44
C ALA A 94 3.35 -13.62 8.29
N GLU A 95 3.47 -13.46 9.61
CA GLU A 95 2.31 -13.36 10.52
C GLU A 95 1.75 -11.93 10.42
N VAL A 96 0.56 -11.80 9.81
CA VAL A 96 0.00 -10.50 9.45
C VAL A 96 -1.08 -10.06 10.44
N THR A 97 -0.94 -8.82 10.92
CA THR A 97 -1.93 -8.14 11.76
C THR A 97 -2.46 -6.89 11.05
N VAL A 98 -3.78 -6.73 10.99
CA VAL A 98 -4.41 -5.49 10.53
C VAL A 98 -4.68 -4.58 11.73
N LEU A 99 -4.28 -3.32 11.62
CA LEU A 99 -4.60 -2.24 12.55
C LEU A 99 -5.50 -1.23 11.84
N SER A 100 -6.78 -1.21 12.17
CA SER A 100 -7.77 -0.32 11.56
C SER A 100 -8.58 0.42 12.62
N GLN A 101 -9.19 1.54 12.27
CA GLN A 101 -9.94 2.35 13.25
C GLN A 101 -11.06 1.56 13.97
N THR A 102 -11.74 0.69 13.22
CA THR A 102 -12.89 -0.09 13.71
C THR A 102 -12.80 -1.54 13.26
N LEU A 103 -13.65 -2.40 13.79
CA LEU A 103 -13.76 -3.80 13.39
C LEU A 103 -14.63 -4.04 12.15
N SER A 104 -15.15 -3.00 11.50
CA SER A 104 -16.13 -3.12 10.40
C SER A 104 -15.63 -3.92 9.19
N LYS A 105 -14.32 -4.00 8.99
CA LYS A 105 -13.68 -4.76 7.89
C LYS A 105 -12.91 -5.99 8.40
N LYS A 106 -13.22 -6.47 9.62
CA LYS A 106 -12.46 -7.58 10.23
C LYS A 106 -12.55 -8.86 9.41
N GLU A 107 -13.73 -9.21 8.95
CA GLU A 107 -13.96 -10.42 8.14
C GLU A 107 -13.17 -10.37 6.84
N ASP A 108 -13.16 -9.23 6.16
CA ASP A 108 -12.36 -9.02 4.95
C ASP A 108 -10.86 -9.17 5.24
N GLY A 109 -10.37 -8.52 6.32
CA GLY A 109 -8.96 -8.62 6.70
C GLY A 109 -8.50 -10.06 6.94
N LEU A 110 -9.30 -10.85 7.65
CA LEU A 110 -9.03 -12.27 7.88
C LEU A 110 -9.09 -13.08 6.58
N LYS A 111 -10.08 -12.80 5.72
CA LYS A 111 -10.21 -13.43 4.39
C LYS A 111 -9.02 -13.13 3.47
N PHE A 112 -8.39 -11.97 3.61
CA PHE A 112 -7.21 -11.59 2.83
C PHE A 112 -5.91 -12.24 3.37
N GLY A 113 -5.98 -12.96 4.47
CA GLY A 113 -4.86 -13.71 5.04
C GLY A 113 -4.26 -13.11 6.31
N ALA A 114 -4.86 -12.07 6.90
CA ALA A 114 -4.43 -11.61 8.22
C ALA A 114 -4.80 -12.67 9.28
N GLN A 115 -3.86 -12.94 10.19
CA GLN A 115 -4.11 -13.80 11.35
C GLN A 115 -4.80 -13.03 12.48
N HIS A 116 -4.55 -11.74 12.57
CA HIS A 116 -5.08 -10.87 13.63
C HIS A 116 -5.63 -9.56 13.08
N TYR A 117 -6.62 -9.02 13.77
CA TYR A 117 -7.24 -7.75 13.40
C TYR A 117 -7.65 -6.99 14.67
N TYR A 118 -7.16 -5.77 14.83
CA TYR A 118 -7.42 -4.93 16.01
C TYR A 118 -7.98 -3.56 15.63
N ALA A 119 -8.84 -3.03 16.51
CA ALA A 119 -9.40 -1.69 16.38
C ALA A 119 -8.50 -0.66 17.08
N THR A 120 -7.94 0.29 16.33
CA THR A 120 -7.06 1.32 16.91
C THR A 120 -7.79 2.44 17.68
N LYS A 121 -9.13 2.48 17.60
CA LYS A 121 -9.95 3.32 18.49
C LYS A 121 -10.00 2.78 19.92
N ASP A 122 -9.67 1.50 20.12
CA ASP A 122 -9.54 0.90 21.44
C ASP A 122 -8.11 1.13 21.97
N PRO A 123 -7.92 1.90 23.04
CA PRO A 123 -6.60 2.18 23.60
C PRO A 123 -5.91 0.93 24.17
N GLU A 124 -6.64 -0.12 24.53
CA GLU A 124 -6.07 -1.38 25.00
C GLU A 124 -5.28 -2.08 23.89
N THR A 125 -5.65 -1.88 22.61
CA THR A 125 -4.91 -2.40 21.45
C THR A 125 -3.42 -2.03 21.51
N PHE A 126 -3.10 -0.78 21.84
CA PHE A 126 -1.71 -0.33 21.90
C PHE A 126 -0.94 -0.90 23.10
N LYS A 127 -1.62 -1.19 24.20
CA LYS A 127 -1.00 -1.85 25.35
C LYS A 127 -0.73 -3.31 25.09
N GLU A 128 -1.72 -4.04 24.52
CA GLU A 128 -1.62 -5.46 24.19
C GLU A 128 -0.52 -5.74 23.16
N LEU A 129 -0.39 -4.87 22.16
CA LEU A 129 0.53 -5.06 21.03
C LEU A 129 1.88 -4.35 21.20
N ALA A 130 2.18 -3.78 22.37
CA ALA A 130 3.44 -3.09 22.61
C ALA A 130 4.65 -4.01 22.35
N GLY A 131 5.59 -3.55 21.52
CA GLY A 131 6.81 -4.29 21.22
C GLY A 131 6.59 -5.61 20.44
N ASN A 132 5.53 -5.74 19.65
CA ASN A 132 5.16 -7.01 19.01
C ASN A 132 5.64 -7.16 17.57
N PHE A 133 5.84 -6.08 16.81
CA PHE A 133 6.04 -6.15 15.36
C PHE A 133 7.49 -5.94 14.94
N ASP A 134 7.93 -6.72 13.94
CA ASP A 134 9.21 -6.54 13.25
C ASP A 134 9.10 -5.41 12.21
N LEU A 135 7.93 -5.32 11.54
CA LEU A 135 7.66 -4.37 10.47
C LEU A 135 6.22 -3.86 10.58
N ILE A 136 6.04 -2.57 10.40
CA ILE A 136 4.73 -1.94 10.27
C ILE A 136 4.69 -1.18 8.95
N ILE A 137 3.67 -1.43 8.12
CA ILE A 137 3.39 -0.67 6.89
C ILE A 137 2.23 0.26 7.14
N ASN A 138 2.49 1.57 7.12
CA ASN A 138 1.42 2.57 7.24
C ASN A 138 0.88 2.95 5.86
N THR A 139 -0.36 2.58 5.59
CA THR A 139 -1.06 2.86 4.32
C THR A 139 -2.06 4.02 4.42
N VAL A 140 -2.15 4.65 5.59
CA VAL A 140 -3.15 5.70 5.86
C VAL A 140 -2.61 7.07 5.47
N SER A 141 -3.40 7.84 4.74
CA SER A 141 -3.10 9.22 4.31
C SER A 141 -3.69 10.29 5.25
N ALA A 142 -3.90 9.95 6.51
CA ALA A 142 -4.33 10.88 7.55
C ALA A 142 -3.23 11.06 8.61
N VAL A 143 -3.30 12.15 9.36
CA VAL A 143 -2.42 12.36 10.52
C VAL A 143 -2.73 11.31 11.57
N ILE A 144 -1.71 10.56 11.98
CA ILE A 144 -1.78 9.53 13.02
C ILE A 144 -0.79 9.85 14.14
N ASN A 145 -1.01 9.31 15.33
CA ASN A 145 -0.03 9.39 16.42
C ASN A 145 1.10 8.37 16.16
N LEU A 146 2.15 8.81 15.45
CA LEU A 146 3.29 7.95 15.10
C LEU A 146 3.95 7.32 16.32
N ASP A 147 4.07 8.04 17.43
CA ASP A 147 4.73 7.53 18.64
C ASP A 147 4.00 6.31 19.20
N ALA A 148 2.66 6.32 19.17
CA ALA A 148 1.87 5.17 19.59
C ALA A 148 2.16 3.94 18.71
N TYR A 149 2.22 4.11 17.39
CA TYR A 149 2.53 3.00 16.46
C TYR A 149 4.00 2.57 16.54
N LEU A 150 4.94 3.50 16.72
CA LEU A 150 6.34 3.15 16.96
C LEU A 150 6.50 2.33 18.25
N GLY A 151 5.64 2.59 19.26
CA GLY A 151 5.58 1.79 20.49
C GLY A 151 5.25 0.30 20.25
N LEU A 152 4.60 -0.03 19.15
CA LEU A 152 4.25 -1.42 18.78
C LEU A 152 5.43 -2.20 18.19
N LEU A 153 6.49 -1.52 17.76
CA LEU A 153 7.67 -2.17 17.20
C LEU A 153 8.54 -2.82 18.26
N LYS A 154 9.09 -3.97 17.93
CA LYS A 154 10.19 -4.62 18.66
C LYS A 154 11.46 -3.75 18.68
N LEU A 155 12.49 -4.25 19.38
CA LEU A 155 13.87 -3.81 19.18
C LEU A 155 14.26 -4.00 17.69
N ASP A 156 14.88 -2.99 17.09
CA ASP A 156 15.26 -2.96 15.66
C ASP A 156 14.10 -2.97 14.66
N GLY A 157 12.85 -2.88 15.12
CA GLY A 157 11.69 -2.85 14.26
C GLY A 157 11.60 -1.58 13.41
N THR A 158 10.96 -1.68 12.26
CA THR A 158 10.79 -0.56 11.32
C THR A 158 9.32 -0.27 11.04
N LEU A 159 8.94 1.02 11.09
CA LEU A 159 7.69 1.51 10.54
C LEU A 159 7.96 2.18 9.19
N VAL A 160 7.32 1.70 8.14
CA VAL A 160 7.45 2.25 6.80
C VAL A 160 6.15 2.98 6.42
N ASN A 161 6.28 4.24 6.08
CA ASN A 161 5.17 5.06 5.63
C ASN A 161 5.06 5.01 4.11
N VAL A 162 3.90 4.61 3.61
CA VAL A 162 3.52 4.64 2.18
C VAL A 162 2.29 5.49 1.93
N GLY A 163 1.54 5.84 2.98
CA GLY A 163 0.46 6.82 2.91
C GLY A 163 1.01 8.24 2.74
N ALA A 164 0.24 9.12 2.12
CA ALA A 164 0.62 10.51 1.86
C ALA A 164 -0.32 11.47 2.60
N PRO A 165 -0.09 11.74 3.90
CA PRO A 165 -0.89 12.72 4.63
C PRO A 165 -0.63 14.14 4.09
N GLY A 166 -1.67 14.98 4.10
CA GLY A 166 -1.57 16.38 3.67
C GLY A 166 -0.79 17.26 4.65
N GLU A 167 -0.66 16.84 5.91
CA GLU A 167 0.03 17.56 6.96
C GLU A 167 1.26 16.79 7.46
N PRO A 168 2.31 17.49 7.94
CA PRO A 168 3.49 16.84 8.52
C PRO A 168 3.15 15.91 9.68
N LEU A 169 3.81 14.76 9.72
CA LEU A 169 3.76 13.85 10.85
C LEU A 169 4.84 14.21 11.89
N SER A 170 4.45 14.27 13.15
CA SER A 170 5.38 14.53 14.25
C SER A 170 5.86 13.21 14.87
N VAL A 171 7.14 13.17 15.26
CA VAL A 171 7.77 12.03 15.93
C VAL A 171 8.59 12.51 17.11
N ASN A 172 8.40 11.88 18.27
CA ASN A 172 9.30 12.03 19.40
C ASN A 172 10.54 11.15 19.17
N VAL A 173 11.70 11.77 19.11
CA VAL A 173 12.97 11.06 18.84
C VAL A 173 13.23 9.94 19.85
N MET A 174 12.76 10.06 21.11
CA MET A 174 12.90 9.00 22.12
C MET A 174 12.12 7.73 21.77
N SER A 175 11.05 7.83 20.97
CA SER A 175 10.32 6.66 20.46
C SER A 175 11.16 5.80 19.50
N LEU A 176 12.19 6.38 18.88
CA LEU A 176 13.17 5.72 18.04
C LEU A 176 14.38 5.22 18.85
N ILE A 177 15.04 6.14 19.58
CA ILE A 177 16.27 5.87 20.31
C ILE A 177 16.11 4.74 21.32
N GLY A 178 15.01 4.73 22.09
CA GLY A 178 14.81 3.83 23.21
C GLY A 178 14.86 2.34 22.86
N HIS A 179 14.55 1.97 21.62
CA HIS A 179 14.56 0.58 21.15
C HIS A 179 15.21 0.42 19.78
N ARG A 180 16.07 1.37 19.40
CA ARG A 180 16.79 1.38 18.11
C ARG A 180 15.83 1.14 16.92
N ARG A 181 14.65 1.78 16.97
CA ARG A 181 13.60 1.66 15.95
C ARG A 181 13.88 2.57 14.77
N SER A 182 13.33 2.21 13.62
CA SER A 182 13.43 3.01 12.40
C SER A 182 12.06 3.52 11.96
N PHE A 183 12.02 4.78 11.50
CA PHE A 183 10.91 5.32 10.73
C PHE A 183 11.42 5.60 9.32
N ALA A 184 10.79 5.02 8.31
CA ALA A 184 11.23 5.06 6.92
C ALA A 184 10.06 5.38 5.99
N GLY A 185 10.36 5.80 4.77
CA GLY A 185 9.41 5.95 3.69
C GLY A 185 9.71 5.00 2.54
N SER A 186 8.68 4.69 1.75
CA SER A 186 8.81 3.98 0.47
C SER A 186 7.83 4.59 -0.52
N MET A 187 8.32 4.91 -1.72
CA MET A 187 7.51 5.51 -2.78
C MET A 187 7.40 4.55 -3.95
N ILE A 188 6.21 3.93 -4.12
CA ILE A 188 5.94 3.02 -5.24
C ILE A 188 7.05 1.96 -5.34
N GLY A 189 7.68 1.83 -6.52
CA GLY A 189 8.84 0.99 -6.79
C GLY A 189 9.37 1.27 -8.20
N GLY A 190 10.50 0.68 -8.56
CA GLY A 190 11.06 0.80 -9.91
C GLY A 190 10.44 -0.20 -10.88
N ILE A 191 10.70 -0.02 -12.17
CA ILE A 191 10.13 -0.85 -13.25
C ILE A 191 10.45 -2.33 -13.07
N ARG A 192 11.71 -2.68 -12.77
CA ARG A 192 12.09 -4.07 -12.53
C ARG A 192 11.36 -4.66 -11.33
N GLU A 193 11.30 -3.95 -10.22
CA GLU A 193 10.61 -4.41 -9.01
C GLU A 193 9.09 -4.51 -9.24
N THR A 194 8.52 -3.66 -10.11
CA THR A 194 7.12 -3.77 -10.53
C THR A 194 6.86 -5.05 -11.32
N GLN A 195 7.79 -5.45 -12.21
CA GLN A 195 7.68 -6.73 -12.90
C GLN A 195 7.81 -7.91 -11.92
N GLU A 196 8.79 -7.87 -11.01
CA GLU A 196 8.96 -8.89 -9.96
C GLU A 196 7.67 -9.03 -9.11
N MET A 197 7.03 -7.92 -8.77
CA MET A 197 5.76 -7.91 -8.05
C MET A 197 4.61 -8.55 -8.85
N LEU A 198 4.50 -8.24 -10.14
CA LEU A 198 3.48 -8.84 -11.01
C LEU A 198 3.67 -10.36 -11.13
N ASP A 199 4.91 -10.81 -11.32
CA ASP A 199 5.25 -12.22 -11.40
C ASP A 199 4.95 -12.94 -10.09
N PHE A 200 5.29 -12.33 -8.95
CA PHE A 200 4.94 -12.81 -7.61
C PHE A 200 3.42 -12.92 -7.42
N CYS A 201 2.67 -11.89 -7.81
CA CYS A 201 1.21 -11.92 -7.71
C CYS A 201 0.59 -13.00 -8.59
N ALA A 202 1.14 -13.22 -9.79
CA ALA A 202 0.72 -14.28 -10.70
C ALA A 202 0.98 -15.68 -10.12
N GLU A 203 2.18 -15.92 -9.56
CA GLU A 203 2.56 -17.19 -8.93
C GLU A 203 1.66 -17.53 -7.74
N HIS A 204 1.34 -16.54 -6.92
CA HIS A 204 0.53 -16.71 -5.71
C HIS A 204 -0.98 -16.47 -5.91
N SER A 205 -1.43 -16.24 -7.14
CA SER A 205 -2.85 -15.94 -7.47
C SER A 205 -3.40 -14.74 -6.68
N ILE A 206 -2.60 -13.72 -6.49
CA ILE A 206 -2.96 -12.49 -5.79
C ILE A 206 -3.52 -11.48 -6.77
N VAL A 207 -4.77 -11.10 -6.58
CA VAL A 207 -5.43 -10.02 -7.32
C VAL A 207 -6.10 -9.04 -6.35
N PRO A 208 -6.24 -7.76 -6.72
CA PRO A 208 -6.99 -6.81 -5.91
C PRO A 208 -8.49 -7.13 -5.91
N ASN A 209 -9.20 -6.67 -4.88
CA ASN A 209 -10.64 -6.61 -4.90
C ASN A 209 -11.05 -5.31 -5.61
N ILE A 210 -11.80 -5.43 -6.68
CA ILE A 210 -12.17 -4.32 -7.57
C ILE A 210 -13.67 -4.25 -7.81
N GLU A 211 -14.13 -3.05 -8.13
CA GLU A 211 -15.42 -2.76 -8.75
C GLU A 211 -15.11 -2.10 -10.10
N VAL A 212 -15.52 -2.72 -11.19
CA VAL A 212 -15.35 -2.16 -12.54
C VAL A 212 -16.46 -1.19 -12.81
N ILE A 213 -16.12 0.00 -13.30
CA ILE A 213 -17.05 1.08 -13.61
C ILE A 213 -16.79 1.60 -15.03
N SER A 214 -17.80 2.23 -15.62
CA SER A 214 -17.66 3.00 -16.86
C SER A 214 -17.19 4.43 -16.58
N ALA A 215 -16.75 5.15 -17.62
CA ALA A 215 -16.21 6.50 -17.48
C ALA A 215 -17.24 7.52 -16.97
N ASP A 216 -18.54 7.33 -17.23
CA ASP A 216 -19.63 8.18 -16.77
C ASP A 216 -19.93 8.02 -15.26
N GLN A 217 -19.42 6.97 -14.62
CA GLN A 217 -19.59 6.70 -13.18
C GLN A 217 -18.45 7.27 -12.31
N ILE A 218 -17.49 7.97 -12.90
CA ILE A 218 -16.28 8.43 -12.18
C ILE A 218 -16.65 9.35 -11.02
N ASP A 219 -17.55 10.31 -11.19
CA ASP A 219 -17.93 11.26 -10.15
C ASP A 219 -18.58 10.55 -8.96
N GLU A 220 -19.50 9.62 -9.21
CA GLU A 220 -20.10 8.78 -8.17
C GLU A 220 -19.05 7.95 -7.44
N ALA A 221 -18.10 7.35 -8.18
CA ALA A 221 -17.02 6.58 -7.59
C ALA A 221 -16.14 7.43 -6.66
N TYR A 222 -15.84 8.67 -7.01
CA TYR A 222 -15.12 9.60 -6.13
C TYR A 222 -15.90 9.90 -4.84
N GLU A 223 -17.20 10.15 -4.93
CA GLU A 223 -18.04 10.36 -3.74
C GLU A 223 -18.00 9.13 -2.81
N ARG A 224 -18.13 7.92 -3.38
CA ARG A 224 -18.04 6.67 -2.63
C ARG A 224 -16.68 6.45 -1.99
N VAL A 225 -15.59 6.81 -2.67
CA VAL A 225 -14.22 6.76 -2.09
C VAL A 225 -14.10 7.69 -0.90
N LEU A 226 -14.61 8.94 -1.01
CA LEU A 226 -14.61 9.90 0.10
C LEU A 226 -15.45 9.43 1.29
N ALA A 227 -16.56 8.75 1.04
CA ALA A 227 -17.40 8.11 2.06
C ALA A 227 -16.81 6.81 2.63
N SER A 228 -15.65 6.33 2.13
CA SER A 228 -15.06 5.02 2.45
C SER A 228 -15.95 3.84 2.07
N ASP A 229 -16.85 4.02 1.10
CA ASP A 229 -17.78 3.04 0.56
C ASP A 229 -17.22 2.41 -0.73
N VAL A 230 -16.08 1.74 -0.61
CA VAL A 230 -15.45 0.98 -1.70
C VAL A 230 -14.76 -0.29 -1.16
N ARG A 231 -14.82 -1.38 -1.90
CA ARG A 231 -14.24 -2.69 -1.52
C ARG A 231 -13.45 -3.33 -2.66
N TYR A 232 -12.24 -2.84 -3.03
CA TYR A 232 -11.40 -1.82 -2.37
C TYR A 232 -10.87 -0.81 -3.37
N ARG A 233 -11.05 -1.04 -4.66
CA ARG A 233 -10.64 -0.15 -5.76
C ARG A 233 -11.71 -0.11 -6.83
N PHE A 234 -11.93 1.07 -7.38
CA PHE A 234 -12.61 1.20 -8.67
C PHE A 234 -11.60 1.06 -9.80
N VAL A 235 -12.02 0.40 -10.87
CA VAL A 235 -11.29 0.30 -12.12
C VAL A 235 -12.19 0.79 -13.24
N ILE A 236 -11.73 1.78 -13.99
CA ILE A 236 -12.48 2.36 -15.10
C ILE A 236 -12.21 1.52 -16.34
N ASP A 237 -13.28 0.95 -16.90
CA ASP A 237 -13.23 0.36 -18.24
C ASP A 237 -13.36 1.47 -19.28
N THR A 238 -12.34 1.59 -20.12
CA THR A 238 -12.27 2.59 -21.21
C THR A 238 -12.46 1.98 -22.61
N SER A 239 -12.83 0.68 -22.68
CA SER A 239 -13.10 -0.01 -23.95
C SER A 239 -14.46 0.36 -24.55
#